data_3caf22ea4a92af7659991018b95ff53c
#
_entry.id   3caf22ea4a92af7659991018b95ff53c
#
_cell.length_a   1.000
_cell.length_b   1.000
_cell.length_c   1.000
_cell.angle_alpha   90.00
_cell.angle_beta   90.00
_cell.angle_gamma   90.00
#
_symmetry.space_group_name_H-M   'P 1'
#
loop_
_entity.id
_entity.type
_entity.pdbx_description
1 polymer ?
#
loop_
_entity_poly.entity_id
_entity_poly.type
_entity_poly.pdbx_seq_one_letter_code
_entity_poly.pdbx_strand_id
1 'polypeptide(L)'
;MKKQILILLAVAFSINAAIAQNRVGELKHIVLFTFKATSTPKEVENVAKTFAALYGKAPQVKKMEWGINMSPEHLDQGFTHCFTLTFNSEKDLAEYQQNPDHKAFQAILKPHMDKVFVVDYFVEPNK
;
A
#
# COMPACT_ATOMS: atom_id res chain seq x y z
N MET A 1 21.25 36.75 -13.36
CA MET A 1 20.10 35.90 -13.68
C MET A 1 20.49 34.46 -13.98
N LYS A 2 21.47 34.19 -14.86
CA LYS A 2 21.90 32.81 -15.16
C LYS A 2 22.43 32.01 -13.98
N LYS A 3 23.14 32.64 -13.01
CA LYS A 3 23.65 31.99 -11.79
C LYS A 3 22.51 31.61 -10.80
N GLN A 4 21.43 32.37 -10.75
CA GLN A 4 20.28 32.08 -9.86
C GLN A 4 19.46 30.90 -10.37
N ILE A 5 19.34 30.74 -11.70
CA ILE A 5 18.64 29.59 -12.30
C ILE A 5 19.39 28.29 -12.04
N LEU A 6 20.73 28.30 -12.09
CA LEU A 6 21.55 27.13 -11.77
C LEU A 6 21.41 26.67 -10.31
N ILE A 7 21.33 27.62 -9.37
CA ILE A 7 21.16 27.32 -7.95
C ILE A 7 19.77 26.69 -7.68
N LEU A 8 18.71 27.21 -8.32
CA LEU A 8 17.35 26.66 -8.21
C LEU A 8 17.25 25.22 -8.75
N LEU A 9 17.90 24.94 -9.87
CA LEU A 9 17.95 23.58 -10.45
C LEU A 9 18.74 22.61 -9.56
N ALA A 10 19.85 23.03 -8.96
CA ALA A 10 20.64 22.20 -8.06
C ALA A 10 19.87 21.88 -6.76
N VAL A 11 19.14 22.85 -6.21
CA VAL A 11 18.31 22.65 -5.02
C VAL A 11 17.16 21.68 -5.30
N ALA A 12 16.47 21.81 -6.44
CA ALA A 12 15.38 20.91 -6.83
C ALA A 12 15.88 19.46 -7.01
N PHE A 13 17.04 19.26 -7.60
CA PHE A 13 17.67 17.94 -7.76
C PHE A 13 18.06 17.34 -6.40
N SER A 14 18.60 18.14 -5.50
CA SER A 14 18.98 17.68 -4.15
C SER A 14 17.79 17.27 -3.30
N ILE A 15 16.66 17.96 -3.41
CA ILE A 15 15.42 17.63 -2.69
C ILE A 15 14.87 16.28 -3.16
N ASN A 16 14.84 16.03 -4.46
CA ASN A 16 14.34 14.76 -5.00
C ASN A 16 15.22 13.58 -4.58
N ALA A 17 16.53 13.74 -4.58
CA ALA A 17 17.47 12.72 -4.12
C ALA A 17 17.29 12.41 -2.61
N ALA A 18 17.08 13.43 -1.79
CA ALA A 18 16.85 13.28 -0.35
C ALA A 18 15.52 12.55 -0.05
N ILE A 19 14.46 12.83 -0.81
CA ILE A 19 13.16 12.13 -0.66
C ILE A 19 13.30 10.65 -1.04
N ALA A 20 13.99 10.34 -2.14
CA ALA A 20 14.24 8.96 -2.54
C ALA A 20 15.06 8.18 -1.50
N GLN A 21 16.09 8.80 -0.93
CA GLN A 21 16.96 8.21 0.09
C GLN A 21 16.20 7.92 1.40
N ASN A 22 15.26 8.77 1.79
CA ASN A 22 14.47 8.60 3.02
C ASN A 22 13.49 7.42 2.97
N ARG A 23 13.26 6.82 1.80
CA ARG A 23 12.38 5.65 1.64
C ARG A 23 13.11 4.32 1.71
N VAL A 24 14.43 4.33 1.60
CA VAL A 24 15.25 3.11 1.69
C VAL A 24 15.10 2.49 3.07
N GLY A 25 14.83 1.18 3.10
CA GLY A 25 14.59 0.44 4.33
C GLY A 25 13.16 0.48 4.87
N GLU A 26 12.24 1.25 4.25
CA GLU A 26 10.81 1.11 4.56
C GLU A 26 10.32 -0.28 4.13
N LEU A 27 9.53 -0.93 4.98
CA LEU A 27 8.88 -2.20 4.65
C LEU A 27 7.56 -1.93 3.94
N LYS A 28 7.41 -2.47 2.73
CA LYS A 28 6.17 -2.45 1.96
C LYS A 28 5.44 -3.78 2.08
N HIS A 29 4.16 -3.69 2.39
CA HIS A 29 3.23 -4.80 2.43
C HIS A 29 2.17 -4.56 1.34
N ILE A 30 2.29 -5.30 0.24
CA ILE A 30 1.41 -5.16 -0.92
C ILE A 30 0.37 -6.28 -0.86
N VAL A 31 -0.90 -5.91 -0.87
CA VAL A 31 -2.01 -6.86 -0.79
C VAL A 31 -2.95 -6.65 -1.98
N LEU A 32 -3.15 -7.70 -2.75
CA LEU A 32 -4.06 -7.68 -3.89
C LEU A 32 -5.22 -8.66 -3.64
N PHE A 33 -6.42 -8.25 -4.02
CA PHE A 33 -7.63 -9.07 -3.90
C PHE A 33 -8.34 -9.30 -5.22
N THR A 34 -8.91 -10.52 -5.35
CA THR A 34 -10.08 -10.78 -6.18
C THR A 34 -11.28 -11.03 -5.27
N PHE A 35 -12.45 -10.64 -5.71
CA PHE A 35 -13.70 -10.83 -4.98
C PHE A 35 -14.59 -11.85 -5.64
N LYS A 36 -15.42 -12.55 -4.84
CA LYS A 36 -16.38 -13.51 -5.35
C LYS A 36 -17.39 -12.82 -6.26
N ALA A 37 -17.80 -13.49 -7.34
CA ALA A 37 -18.81 -12.99 -8.26
C ALA A 37 -20.19 -12.77 -7.59
N THR A 38 -20.43 -13.41 -6.45
CA THR A 38 -21.63 -13.25 -5.63
C THR A 38 -21.63 -11.98 -4.79
N SER A 39 -20.48 -11.32 -4.63
CA SER A 39 -20.37 -10.06 -3.88
C SER A 39 -20.83 -8.90 -4.76
N THR A 40 -21.71 -8.06 -4.22
CA THR A 40 -22.17 -6.86 -4.90
C THR A 40 -21.08 -5.78 -4.93
N PRO A 41 -21.13 -4.82 -5.87
CA PRO A 41 -20.19 -3.69 -5.89
C PRO A 41 -20.15 -2.91 -4.58
N LYS A 42 -21.29 -2.76 -3.90
CA LYS A 42 -21.37 -2.06 -2.61
C LYS A 42 -20.67 -2.83 -1.48
N GLU A 43 -20.78 -4.15 -1.47
CA GLU A 43 -20.08 -5.00 -0.50
C GLU A 43 -18.57 -4.94 -0.72
N VAL A 44 -18.11 -5.00 -1.96
CA VAL A 44 -16.70 -4.84 -2.32
C VAL A 44 -16.17 -3.45 -1.92
N GLU A 45 -16.94 -2.39 -2.19
CA GLU A 45 -16.59 -1.03 -1.76
C GLU A 45 -16.48 -0.93 -0.24
N ASN A 46 -17.39 -1.56 0.50
CA ASN A 46 -17.35 -1.58 1.97
C ASN A 46 -16.08 -2.28 2.48
N VAL A 47 -15.70 -3.41 1.90
CA VAL A 47 -14.45 -4.10 2.24
C VAL A 47 -13.25 -3.18 1.99
N ALA A 48 -13.18 -2.54 0.82
CA ALA A 48 -12.08 -1.65 0.48
C ALA A 48 -11.96 -0.46 1.45
N LYS A 49 -13.07 0.20 1.77
CA LYS A 49 -13.11 1.31 2.73
C LYS A 49 -12.74 0.86 4.15
N THR A 50 -13.18 -0.30 4.55
CA THR A 50 -12.85 -0.86 5.87
C THR A 50 -11.36 -1.16 5.98
N PHE A 51 -10.75 -1.70 4.92
CA PHE A 51 -9.30 -1.90 4.88
C PHE A 51 -8.54 -0.57 4.94
N ALA A 52 -8.92 0.40 4.12
CA ALA A 52 -8.29 1.71 4.11
C ALA A 52 -8.36 2.42 5.48
N ALA A 53 -9.43 2.20 6.24
CA ALA A 53 -9.61 2.76 7.57
C ALA A 53 -8.63 2.23 8.63
N LEU A 54 -7.93 1.11 8.36
CA LEU A 54 -6.88 0.60 9.26
C LEU A 54 -5.71 1.57 9.40
N TYR A 55 -5.46 2.43 8.42
CA TYR A 55 -4.45 3.50 8.51
C TYR A 55 -4.65 4.40 9.75
N GLY A 56 -5.89 4.70 10.10
CA GLY A 56 -6.18 5.51 11.30
C GLY A 56 -6.39 4.71 12.59
N LYS A 57 -6.50 3.37 12.51
CA LYS A 57 -6.81 2.49 13.65
C LYS A 57 -5.62 1.66 14.12
N ALA A 58 -4.77 1.22 13.20
CA ALA A 58 -3.59 0.43 13.50
C ALA A 58 -2.35 1.34 13.48
N PRO A 59 -1.76 1.68 14.65
CA PRO A 59 -0.65 2.63 14.73
C PRO A 59 0.64 2.16 14.03
N GLN A 60 0.77 0.86 13.77
CA GLN A 60 1.89 0.29 13.05
C GLN A 60 1.90 0.69 11.57
N VAL A 61 0.73 0.96 10.98
CA VAL A 61 0.61 1.38 9.57
C VAL A 61 1.02 2.84 9.46
N LYS A 62 2.17 3.11 8.85
CA LYS A 62 2.72 4.46 8.70
C LYS A 62 2.18 5.21 7.49
N LYS A 63 1.93 4.49 6.41
CA LYS A 63 1.31 5.00 5.19
C LYS A 63 0.42 3.92 4.60
N MET A 64 -0.64 4.33 3.94
CA MET A 64 -1.49 3.46 3.15
C MET A 64 -1.93 4.19 1.89
N GLU A 65 -1.83 3.52 0.78
CA GLU A 65 -2.45 3.91 -0.48
C GLU A 65 -3.09 2.70 -1.14
N TRP A 66 -4.11 2.90 -1.93
CA TRP A 66 -4.77 1.80 -2.62
C TRP A 66 -5.45 2.29 -3.89
N GLY A 67 -5.75 1.35 -4.76
CA GLY A 67 -6.46 1.63 -6.00
C GLY A 67 -7.04 0.38 -6.63
N ILE A 68 -7.78 0.60 -7.70
CA ILE A 68 -8.37 -0.45 -8.52
C ILE A 68 -7.51 -0.59 -9.78
N ASN A 69 -7.21 -1.85 -10.16
CA ASN A 69 -6.42 -2.12 -11.35
C ASN A 69 -7.07 -1.53 -12.60
N MET A 70 -6.26 -0.85 -13.38
CA MET A 70 -6.65 -0.26 -14.67
C MET A 70 -5.67 -0.61 -15.79
N SER A 71 -4.78 -1.57 -15.55
CA SER A 71 -3.75 -1.94 -16.53
C SER A 71 -4.37 -2.52 -17.81
N PRO A 72 -3.99 -2.01 -18.99
CA PRO A 72 -4.46 -2.55 -20.27
C PRO A 72 -3.70 -3.82 -20.70
N GLU A 73 -2.67 -4.25 -19.96
CA GLU A 73 -1.81 -5.38 -20.35
C GLU A 73 -2.46 -6.75 -20.12
N HIS A 74 -3.53 -6.82 -19.32
CA HIS A 74 -4.22 -8.07 -18.96
C HIS A 74 -3.32 -9.13 -18.32
N LEU A 75 -2.33 -8.69 -17.52
CA LEU A 75 -1.39 -9.54 -16.79
C LEU A 75 -1.70 -9.62 -15.28
N ASP A 76 -2.86 -9.15 -14.88
CA ASP A 76 -3.28 -8.96 -13.49
C ASP A 76 -3.74 -10.25 -12.79
N GLN A 77 -3.85 -11.36 -13.48
CA GLN A 77 -4.34 -12.63 -12.93
C GLN A 77 -5.76 -12.54 -12.31
N GLY A 78 -6.54 -11.54 -12.71
CA GLY A 78 -7.87 -11.24 -12.18
C GLY A 78 -7.88 -10.40 -10.90
N PHE A 79 -6.73 -10.00 -10.37
CA PHE A 79 -6.65 -9.12 -9.20
C PHE A 79 -7.11 -7.72 -9.55
N THR A 80 -8.05 -7.19 -8.78
CA THR A 80 -8.72 -5.91 -9.06
C THR A 80 -8.35 -4.80 -8.09
N HIS A 81 -8.09 -5.14 -6.83
CA HIS A 81 -7.79 -4.17 -5.78
C HIS A 81 -6.36 -4.36 -5.29
N CYS A 82 -5.62 -3.27 -5.19
CA CYS A 82 -4.25 -3.26 -4.70
C CYS A 82 -4.12 -2.26 -3.55
N PHE A 83 -3.60 -2.75 -2.42
CA PHE A 83 -3.32 -1.95 -1.22
C PHE A 83 -1.83 -2.00 -0.93
N THR A 84 -1.23 -0.84 -0.71
CA THR A 84 0.18 -0.72 -0.34
C THR A 84 0.28 -0.09 1.04
N LEU A 85 0.70 -0.88 2.01
CA LEU A 85 0.93 -0.44 3.37
C LEU A 85 2.43 -0.27 3.61
N THR A 86 2.80 0.72 4.39
CA THR A 86 4.18 0.97 4.79
C THR A 86 4.33 0.78 6.29
N PHE A 87 5.33 -0.02 6.67
CA PHE A 87 5.74 -0.26 8.06
C PHE A 87 7.20 0.17 8.26
N ASN A 88 7.59 0.46 9.49
CA ASN A 88 8.97 0.78 9.81
C ASN A 88 9.85 -0.46 9.99
N SER A 89 9.24 -1.62 10.30
CA SER A 89 9.98 -2.85 10.62
C SER A 89 9.12 -4.10 10.45
N GLU A 90 9.76 -5.27 10.40
CA GLU A 90 9.09 -6.58 10.46
C GLU A 90 8.31 -6.75 11.76
N LYS A 91 8.83 -6.21 12.87
CA LYS A 91 8.14 -6.22 14.16
C LYS A 91 6.81 -5.49 14.08
N ASP A 92 6.77 -4.29 13.47
CA ASP A 92 5.54 -3.52 13.29
C ASP A 92 4.53 -4.28 12.41
N LEU A 93 4.99 -4.92 11.34
CA LEU A 93 4.14 -5.77 10.50
C LEU A 93 3.56 -6.94 11.31
N ALA A 94 4.36 -7.63 12.10
CA ALA A 94 3.91 -8.73 12.94
C ALA A 94 2.87 -8.28 13.99
N GLU A 95 3.09 -7.13 14.62
CA GLU A 95 2.13 -6.54 15.56
C GLU A 95 0.82 -6.14 14.86
N TYR A 96 0.91 -5.57 13.67
CA TYR A 96 -0.26 -5.25 12.84
C TYR A 96 -1.10 -6.50 12.53
N GLN A 97 -0.46 -7.60 12.16
CA GLN A 97 -1.14 -8.86 11.86
C GLN A 97 -1.91 -9.42 13.07
N GLN A 98 -1.49 -9.09 14.29
CA GLN A 98 -2.18 -9.46 15.54
C GLN A 98 -3.15 -8.40 16.06
N ASN A 99 -3.15 -7.21 15.44
CA ASN A 99 -4.01 -6.10 15.86
C ASN A 99 -5.49 -6.48 15.77
N PRO A 100 -6.31 -6.20 16.81
CA PRO A 100 -7.74 -6.52 16.83
C PRO A 100 -8.53 -5.90 15.66
N ASP A 101 -8.19 -4.67 15.24
CA ASP A 101 -8.86 -4.02 14.12
C ASP A 101 -8.53 -4.71 12.78
N HIS A 102 -7.30 -5.20 12.61
CA HIS A 102 -6.93 -6.01 11.46
C HIS A 102 -7.70 -7.34 11.43
N LYS A 103 -7.83 -8.01 12.58
CA LYS A 103 -8.62 -9.25 12.68
C LYS A 103 -10.10 -9.01 12.42
N ALA A 104 -10.66 -7.90 12.90
CA ALA A 104 -12.04 -7.51 12.61
C ALA A 104 -12.25 -7.26 11.10
N PHE A 105 -11.29 -6.60 10.45
CA PHE A 105 -11.30 -6.44 8.99
C PHE A 105 -11.28 -7.79 8.26
N GLN A 106 -10.43 -8.72 8.68
CA GLN A 106 -10.36 -10.05 8.07
C GLN A 106 -11.71 -10.79 8.13
N ALA A 107 -12.47 -10.63 9.22
CA ALA A 107 -13.81 -11.21 9.35
C ALA A 107 -14.81 -10.59 8.35
N ILE A 108 -14.69 -9.30 8.06
CA ILE A 108 -15.50 -8.60 7.05
C ILE A 108 -15.10 -9.02 5.63
N LEU A 109 -13.80 -9.19 5.37
CA LEU A 109 -13.25 -9.59 4.08
C LEU A 109 -13.65 -11.03 3.69
N LYS A 110 -13.56 -11.95 4.63
CA LYS A 110 -13.65 -13.41 4.39
C LYS A 110 -14.87 -13.84 3.56
N PRO A 111 -16.09 -13.34 3.77
CA PRO A 111 -17.25 -13.73 2.95
C PRO A 111 -17.15 -13.33 1.49
N HIS A 112 -16.36 -12.31 1.17
CA HIS A 112 -16.31 -11.67 -0.14
C HIS A 112 -15.04 -11.97 -0.94
N MET A 113 -13.95 -12.35 -0.27
CA MET A 113 -12.66 -12.64 -0.90
C MET A 113 -12.71 -13.96 -1.66
N ASP A 114 -12.27 -13.93 -2.92
CA ASP A 114 -11.98 -15.13 -3.72
C ASP A 114 -10.50 -15.50 -3.60
N LYS A 115 -9.60 -14.59 -3.97
CA LYS A 115 -8.14 -14.78 -3.86
C LYS A 115 -7.48 -13.58 -3.20
N VAL A 116 -6.36 -13.86 -2.55
CA VAL A 116 -5.44 -12.84 -2.02
C VAL A 116 -4.02 -13.15 -2.45
N PHE A 117 -3.27 -12.11 -2.79
CA PHE A 117 -1.85 -12.18 -3.09
C PHE A 117 -1.12 -11.13 -2.25
N VAL A 118 -0.05 -11.54 -1.56
CA VAL A 118 0.72 -10.68 -0.66
C VAL A 118 2.18 -10.72 -1.04
N VAL A 119 2.81 -9.56 -1.12
CA VAL A 119 4.25 -9.39 -1.27
C VAL A 119 4.76 -8.39 -0.25
N ASP A 120 5.80 -8.78 0.48
CA ASP A 120 6.50 -7.92 1.43
C ASP A 120 7.93 -7.71 0.94
N TYR A 121 8.40 -6.47 0.99
CA TYR A 121 9.78 -6.14 0.67
C TYR A 121 10.27 -4.89 1.39
N PHE A 122 11.56 -4.83 1.65
CA PHE A 122 12.23 -3.58 2.04
C PHE A 122 12.58 -2.77 0.80
N VAL A 123 12.35 -1.46 0.85
CA VAL A 123 12.70 -0.58 -0.26
C VAL A 123 14.21 -0.57 -0.45
N GLU A 124 14.66 -0.99 -1.62
CA GLU A 124 16.07 -1.02 -2.00
C GLU A 124 16.52 0.34 -2.57
N PRO A 125 17.80 0.70 -2.42
CA PRO A 125 18.32 1.91 -3.05
C PRO A 125 18.34 1.79 -4.56
N ASN A 126 17.93 2.83 -5.24
CA ASN A 126 18.14 2.95 -6.68
C ASN A 126 19.63 3.21 -6.93
N LYS A 127 20.29 2.30 -7.63
CA LYS A 127 21.71 2.41 -7.97
C LYS A 127 21.90 3.31 -9.21
#